data_377d2be7f0e25b3cf93d3fab2c6b0185
#
_entry.id   377d2be7f0e25b3cf93d3fab2c6b0185
#
_cell.length_a   1.000
_cell.length_b   1.000
_cell.length_c   1.000
_cell.angle_alpha   90.00
_cell.angle_beta   90.00
_cell.angle_gamma   90.00
#
_symmetry.space_group_name_H-M   'P 1'
#
loop_
_entity.id
_entity.type
_entity.pdbx_description
1 polymer ?
#
loop_
_entity_poly.entity_id
_entity_poly.type
_entity_poly.pdbx_seq_one_letter_code
_entity_poly.pdbx_strand_id
1 'polypeptide(L)'
;MEHSPTSDYQSLNSGITAGGNPVNALLVVDMQVDFITGSLAVPDGPSVVDPVKDIIGLPFHFRYASKDWHPRGHISFASTHQGKELFGKTTIYPPEDLVQAKGQDTSAIGERGLEQVLWPDHCVQGTLGARLIEPLREDHFDAIISKGVDPGVECYSAFTDPWGLLITNLERLLRERRVTDLYVVGVAGDYCVKESAMDATKFNAWNTWVVKEGVRSVSTEGKEWETMKSAGVGIINTVSQLKEKLGV
;
A
#
# COMPACT_ATOMS: atom_id res chain seq x y z
N MET A 1 40.07 13.13 2.37
CA MET A 1 39.48 12.74 1.07
C MET A 1 38.41 11.70 1.39
N GLU A 2 37.21 12.16 1.61
CA GLU A 2 36.08 11.32 1.96
C GLU A 2 35.34 10.97 0.68
N HIS A 3 35.23 9.67 0.39
CA HIS A 3 34.44 9.18 -0.72
C HIS A 3 32.95 9.22 -0.36
N SER A 4 32.22 10.04 -1.08
CA SER A 4 30.75 10.12 -1.03
C SER A 4 30.14 8.87 -1.71
N PRO A 5 29.15 8.18 -1.11
CA PRO A 5 28.60 6.94 -1.68
C PRO A 5 27.41 7.16 -2.64
N THR A 6 27.41 8.23 -3.44
CA THR A 6 26.26 8.60 -4.28
C THR A 6 26.35 8.26 -5.77
N SER A 7 27.39 7.52 -6.21
CA SER A 7 27.56 7.28 -7.66
C SER A 7 27.16 5.91 -8.19
N ASP A 8 26.88 4.93 -7.31
CA ASP A 8 26.65 3.55 -7.79
C ASP A 8 25.17 3.18 -8.03
N TYR A 9 24.22 4.04 -7.65
CA TYR A 9 22.79 3.76 -7.83
C TYR A 9 22.23 4.16 -9.21
N GLN A 10 22.94 4.97 -9.99
CA GLN A 10 22.45 5.42 -11.31
C GLN A 10 22.73 4.45 -12.47
N SER A 11 23.56 3.44 -12.29
CA SER A 11 23.93 2.50 -13.37
C SER A 11 23.06 1.26 -13.50
N LEU A 12 22.09 1.04 -12.60
CA LEU A 12 21.18 -0.12 -12.63
C LEU A 12 19.85 0.14 -13.38
N ASN A 13 19.63 1.35 -13.86
CA ASN A 13 18.34 1.79 -14.43
C ASN A 13 18.19 1.63 -15.95
N SER A 14 19.02 0.83 -16.61
CA SER A 14 18.88 0.55 -18.04
C SER A 14 18.69 -0.93 -18.32
N GLY A 15 17.51 -1.47 -17.99
CA GLY A 15 17.33 -2.89 -18.23
C GLY A 15 15.96 -3.47 -17.96
N ILE A 16 14.88 -2.90 -18.49
CA ILE A 16 13.77 -3.75 -18.92
C ILE A 16 14.30 -4.45 -20.17
N THR A 17 14.96 -5.60 -20.00
CA THR A 17 15.53 -6.36 -21.12
C THR A 17 14.37 -6.90 -21.97
N ALA A 18 14.25 -6.40 -23.17
CA ALA A 18 13.48 -7.04 -24.22
C ALA A 18 14.03 -8.47 -24.42
N GLY A 19 13.30 -9.49 -23.87
CA GLY A 19 13.62 -10.89 -24.13
C GLY A 19 13.61 -11.87 -22.96
N GLY A 20 13.45 -11.44 -21.70
CA GLY A 20 13.27 -12.34 -20.56
C GLY A 20 11.79 -12.64 -20.28
N ASN A 21 11.48 -13.83 -19.72
CA ASN A 21 10.12 -14.09 -19.21
C ASN A 21 9.77 -13.09 -18.10
N PRO A 22 8.54 -12.55 -18.09
CA PRO A 22 8.11 -11.61 -17.05
C PRO A 22 8.18 -12.27 -15.67
N VAL A 23 8.65 -11.52 -14.68
CA VAL A 23 8.61 -11.90 -13.27
C VAL A 23 7.45 -11.18 -12.62
N ASN A 24 6.35 -11.90 -12.43
CA ASN A 24 5.09 -11.38 -11.92
C ASN A 24 5.05 -11.48 -10.39
N ALA A 25 4.76 -10.36 -9.71
CA ALA A 25 4.49 -10.32 -8.28
C ALA A 25 3.07 -9.81 -8.00
N LEU A 26 2.45 -10.34 -6.96
CA LEU A 26 1.16 -9.90 -6.44
C LEU A 26 1.38 -9.15 -5.12
N LEU A 27 0.75 -8.00 -4.98
CA LEU A 27 0.59 -7.26 -3.73
C LEU A 27 -0.89 -7.28 -3.32
N VAL A 28 -1.19 -7.91 -2.21
CA VAL A 28 -2.53 -7.94 -1.59
C VAL A 28 -2.55 -6.90 -0.48
N VAL A 29 -3.31 -5.83 -0.68
CA VAL A 29 -3.33 -4.67 0.22
C VAL A 29 -4.42 -4.85 1.28
N ASP A 30 -4.01 -4.86 2.54
CA ASP A 30 -4.82 -4.66 3.75
C ASP A 30 -6.10 -5.50 3.84
N MET A 31 -6.05 -6.74 3.39
CA MET A 31 -7.18 -7.69 3.51
C MET A 31 -7.35 -8.17 4.95
N GLN A 32 -7.63 -7.21 5.86
CA GLN A 32 -7.74 -7.42 7.31
C GLN A 32 -9.18 -7.42 7.79
N VAL A 33 -9.42 -8.05 8.94
CA VAL A 33 -10.76 -8.19 9.52
C VAL A 33 -11.47 -6.85 9.67
N ASP A 34 -10.78 -5.81 10.16
CA ASP A 34 -11.40 -4.50 10.38
C ASP A 34 -11.88 -3.84 9.08
N PHE A 35 -11.19 -4.04 7.97
CA PHE A 35 -11.58 -3.48 6.67
C PHE A 35 -12.66 -4.29 5.93
N ILE A 36 -12.85 -5.55 6.30
CA ILE A 36 -13.81 -6.42 5.60
C ILE A 36 -15.14 -6.55 6.37
N THR A 37 -15.06 -6.76 7.69
CA THR A 37 -16.25 -7.02 8.53
C THR A 37 -16.19 -6.30 9.88
N GLY A 38 -15.09 -5.61 10.20
CA GLY A 38 -14.84 -5.01 11.51
C GLY A 38 -15.12 -3.51 11.58
N SER A 39 -14.31 -2.79 12.36
CA SER A 39 -14.57 -1.40 12.78
C SER A 39 -14.56 -0.38 11.64
N LEU A 40 -13.84 -0.67 10.55
CA LEU A 40 -13.74 0.20 9.36
C LEU A 40 -14.08 -0.60 8.08
N ALA A 41 -15.12 -1.42 8.14
CA ALA A 41 -15.53 -2.22 7.00
C ALA A 41 -15.85 -1.34 5.77
N VAL A 42 -15.18 -1.63 4.66
CA VAL A 42 -15.46 -0.95 3.39
C VAL A 42 -16.79 -1.42 2.81
N PRO A 43 -17.52 -0.58 2.06
CA PRO A 43 -18.74 -1.00 1.37
C PRO A 43 -18.51 -2.24 0.51
N ASP A 44 -19.39 -3.23 0.64
CA ASP A 44 -19.31 -4.52 -0.07
C ASP A 44 -17.98 -5.29 0.16
N GLY A 45 -17.29 -5.02 1.28
CA GLY A 45 -16.00 -5.63 1.62
C GLY A 45 -15.98 -7.16 1.53
N PRO A 46 -16.95 -7.90 2.09
CA PRO A 46 -16.96 -9.36 2.00
C PRO A 46 -16.93 -9.92 0.57
N SER A 47 -17.48 -9.21 -0.41
CA SER A 47 -17.54 -9.69 -1.81
C SER A 47 -16.17 -9.69 -2.51
N VAL A 48 -15.15 -9.03 -1.94
CA VAL A 48 -13.80 -9.01 -2.54
C VAL A 48 -12.96 -10.22 -2.13
N VAL A 49 -13.36 -10.94 -1.07
CA VAL A 49 -12.56 -12.02 -0.47
C VAL A 49 -12.34 -13.18 -1.46
N ASP A 50 -13.41 -13.66 -2.11
CA ASP A 50 -13.30 -14.75 -3.07
C ASP A 50 -12.49 -14.36 -4.31
N PRO A 51 -12.73 -13.22 -4.99
CA PRO A 51 -11.84 -12.75 -6.07
C PRO A 51 -10.37 -12.65 -5.68
N VAL A 52 -10.05 -12.09 -4.51
CA VAL A 52 -8.66 -11.99 -4.04
C VAL A 52 -8.06 -13.37 -3.78
N LYS A 53 -8.79 -14.29 -3.16
CA LYS A 53 -8.37 -15.68 -2.96
C LYS A 53 -8.07 -16.38 -4.30
N ASP A 54 -8.95 -16.22 -5.28
CA ASP A 54 -8.75 -16.80 -6.62
C ASP A 54 -7.50 -16.22 -7.30
N ILE A 55 -7.29 -14.91 -7.18
CA ILE A 55 -6.10 -14.23 -7.70
C ILE A 55 -4.82 -14.74 -7.02
N ILE A 56 -4.82 -14.93 -5.69
CA ILE A 56 -3.67 -15.49 -4.96
C ILE A 56 -3.29 -16.89 -5.50
N GLY A 57 -4.26 -17.67 -5.95
CA GLY A 57 -4.05 -19.00 -6.53
C GLY A 57 -3.42 -19.01 -7.93
N LEU A 58 -3.32 -17.85 -8.62
CA LEU A 58 -2.72 -17.75 -9.95
C LEU A 58 -1.18 -17.87 -9.89
N PRO A 59 -0.49 -18.18 -11.01
CA PRO A 59 0.95 -18.50 -11.02
C PRO A 59 1.83 -17.25 -10.91
N PHE A 60 1.68 -16.48 -9.84
CA PHE A 60 2.64 -15.43 -9.49
C PHE A 60 3.94 -16.04 -8.99
N HIS A 61 5.07 -15.41 -9.33
CA HIS A 61 6.38 -15.79 -8.84
C HIS A 61 6.54 -15.44 -7.36
N PHE A 62 5.97 -14.30 -6.94
CA PHE A 62 6.03 -13.80 -5.57
C PHE A 62 4.68 -13.21 -5.16
N ARG A 63 4.35 -13.34 -3.87
CA ARG A 63 3.14 -12.81 -3.24
C ARG A 63 3.51 -12.05 -1.99
N TYR A 64 3.06 -10.82 -1.91
CA TYR A 64 3.24 -9.95 -0.76
C TYR A 64 1.87 -9.51 -0.25
N ALA A 65 1.73 -9.31 1.06
CA ALA A 65 0.56 -8.64 1.61
C ALA A 65 1.00 -7.44 2.44
N SER A 66 0.26 -6.34 2.37
CA SER A 66 0.39 -5.28 3.35
C SER A 66 -0.63 -5.45 4.47
N LYS A 67 -0.32 -4.89 5.62
CA LYS A 67 -1.20 -4.78 6.78
C LYS A 67 -1.04 -3.42 7.42
N ASP A 68 -2.14 -2.74 7.70
CA ASP A 68 -2.14 -1.70 8.71
C ASP A 68 -1.84 -2.34 10.07
N TRP A 69 -0.87 -1.75 10.77
CA TRP A 69 -0.40 -2.27 12.06
C TRP A 69 -0.23 -1.12 13.03
N HIS A 70 -1.37 -0.49 13.39
CA HIS A 70 -1.39 0.74 14.14
C HIS A 70 -1.18 0.52 15.64
N PRO A 71 -0.28 1.28 16.28
CA PRO A 71 -0.27 1.33 17.73
C PRO A 71 -1.55 1.97 18.27
N ARG A 72 -1.87 1.72 19.53
CA ARG A 72 -2.96 2.44 20.22
C ARG A 72 -2.68 3.93 20.19
N GLY A 73 -3.71 4.74 19.93
CA GLY A 73 -3.57 6.20 19.86
C GLY A 73 -2.90 6.68 18.57
N HIS A 74 -3.01 5.94 17.46
CA HIS A 74 -2.49 6.36 16.16
C HIS A 74 -3.13 7.66 15.68
N ILE A 75 -2.35 8.49 14.97
CA ILE A 75 -2.74 9.84 14.51
C ILE A 75 -3.98 9.85 13.61
N SER A 76 -4.30 8.76 12.92
CA SER A 76 -5.47 8.65 12.06
C SER A 76 -6.78 8.38 12.80
N PHE A 77 -6.73 8.05 14.09
CA PHE A 77 -7.92 7.71 14.86
C PHE A 77 -8.66 8.94 15.35
N ALA A 78 -9.98 8.98 15.21
CA ALA A 78 -10.80 10.06 15.76
C ALA A 78 -10.67 10.15 17.29
N SER A 79 -10.50 9.01 17.97
CA SER A 79 -10.31 8.92 19.42
C SER A 79 -9.07 9.66 19.93
N THR A 80 -8.09 9.90 19.08
CA THR A 80 -6.82 10.60 19.39
C THR A 80 -6.99 12.14 19.35
N HIS A 81 -8.05 12.64 18.73
CA HIS A 81 -8.27 14.06 18.49
C HIS A 81 -9.47 14.59 19.29
N GLN A 82 -9.20 15.22 20.45
CA GLN A 82 -10.26 15.74 21.30
C GLN A 82 -11.17 16.72 20.57
N GLY A 83 -12.49 16.50 20.67
CA GLY A 83 -13.51 17.36 20.07
C GLY A 83 -13.67 17.24 18.56
N LYS A 84 -13.01 16.26 17.93
CA LYS A 84 -13.20 15.94 16.51
C LYS A 84 -14.19 14.78 16.34
N GLU A 85 -14.92 14.82 15.24
CA GLU A 85 -15.91 13.80 14.91
C GLU A 85 -15.30 12.69 14.04
N LEU A 86 -15.89 11.51 14.13
CA LEU A 86 -15.59 10.39 13.27
C LEU A 86 -15.85 10.76 11.80
N PHE A 87 -14.95 10.37 10.91
CA PHE A 87 -14.93 10.76 9.48
C PHE A 87 -14.75 12.27 9.23
N GLY A 88 -14.56 13.05 10.29
CA GLY A 88 -14.14 14.44 10.17
C GLY A 88 -12.72 14.55 9.61
N LYS A 89 -12.31 15.78 9.29
CA LYS A 89 -10.98 16.05 8.75
C LYS A 89 -10.16 16.88 9.72
N THR A 90 -8.87 16.65 9.73
CA THR A 90 -7.89 17.47 10.44
C THR A 90 -6.63 17.60 9.61
N THR A 91 -5.78 18.56 9.96
CA THR A 91 -4.44 18.63 9.39
C THR A 91 -3.48 17.93 10.35
N ILE A 92 -2.69 16.99 9.84
CA ILE A 92 -1.61 16.34 10.56
C ILE A 92 -0.28 16.80 10.01
N TYR A 93 0.75 16.77 10.86
CA TYR A 93 2.11 17.17 10.52
C TYR A 93 3.08 16.04 10.87
N PRO A 94 4.22 15.97 10.19
CA PRO A 94 5.23 14.97 10.52
C PRO A 94 5.80 15.23 11.92
N PRO A 95 6.08 14.18 12.72
CA PRO A 95 6.73 14.33 14.02
C PRO A 95 8.12 14.97 13.88
N GLU A 96 8.37 16.07 14.59
CA GLU A 96 9.64 16.82 14.49
C GLU A 96 10.86 15.98 14.86
N ASP A 97 10.76 15.17 15.91
CA ASP A 97 11.81 14.25 16.35
C ASP A 97 12.16 13.20 15.29
N LEU A 98 11.17 12.69 14.57
CA LEU A 98 11.38 11.75 13.48
C LEU A 98 12.03 12.44 12.27
N VAL A 99 11.59 13.64 11.91
CA VAL A 99 12.20 14.45 10.84
C VAL A 99 13.68 14.72 11.15
N GLN A 100 14.00 15.12 12.40
CA GLN A 100 15.37 15.35 12.85
C GLN A 100 16.21 14.07 12.83
N ALA A 101 15.66 12.95 13.32
CA ALA A 101 16.35 11.66 13.33
C ALA A 101 16.69 11.15 11.92
N LYS A 102 15.92 11.56 10.91
CA LYS A 102 16.17 11.25 9.49
C LYS A 102 17.11 12.23 8.80
N GLY A 103 17.60 13.24 9.52
CA GLY A 103 18.49 14.28 8.95
C GLY A 103 17.83 15.14 7.87
N GLN A 104 16.49 15.21 7.86
CA GLN A 104 15.76 16.02 6.90
C GLN A 104 15.57 17.45 7.42
N ASP A 105 15.40 18.40 6.52
CA ASP A 105 15.19 19.79 6.88
C ASP A 105 13.78 19.97 7.49
N THR A 106 13.74 20.23 8.80
CA THR A 106 12.51 20.44 9.55
C THR A 106 11.72 21.65 9.06
N SER A 107 12.38 22.68 8.50
CA SER A 107 11.70 23.86 7.96
C SER A 107 10.95 23.55 6.67
N ALA A 108 11.45 22.63 5.86
CA ALA A 108 10.83 22.25 4.58
C ALA A 108 9.75 21.19 4.71
N ILE A 109 9.89 20.25 5.67
CA ILE A 109 8.97 19.13 5.86
C ILE A 109 7.96 19.42 6.96
N GLY A 110 8.37 20.07 8.05
CA GLY A 110 7.51 20.40 9.20
C GLY A 110 6.31 21.29 8.85
N GLU A 111 6.43 22.09 7.78
CA GLU A 111 5.32 22.92 7.27
C GLU A 111 4.38 22.17 6.32
N ARG A 112 4.69 20.94 5.93
CA ARG A 112 3.87 20.11 5.04
C ARG A 112 2.74 19.40 5.79
N GLY A 113 1.76 20.19 6.25
CA GLY A 113 0.53 19.65 6.78
C GLY A 113 -0.24 18.87 5.71
N LEU A 114 -0.81 17.72 6.10
CA LEU A 114 -1.65 16.88 5.25
C LEU A 114 -3.06 16.78 5.81
N GLU A 115 -4.05 16.86 4.93
CA GLU A 115 -5.43 16.61 5.32
C GLU A 115 -5.61 15.11 5.62
N GLN A 116 -6.04 14.83 6.85
CA GLN A 116 -6.29 13.49 7.36
C GLN A 116 -7.77 13.30 7.67
N VAL A 117 -8.38 12.26 7.13
CA VAL A 117 -9.69 11.80 7.55
C VAL A 117 -9.53 11.03 8.87
N LEU A 118 -10.39 11.32 9.85
CA LEU A 118 -10.33 10.68 11.17
C LEU A 118 -11.18 9.40 11.17
N TRP A 119 -10.50 8.27 11.25
CA TRP A 119 -11.10 6.95 11.20
C TRP A 119 -11.50 6.44 12.59
N PRO A 120 -12.42 5.45 12.69
CA PRO A 120 -12.53 4.66 13.91
C PRO A 120 -11.20 3.93 14.21
N ASP A 121 -10.96 3.59 15.46
CA ASP A 121 -9.81 2.76 15.81
C ASP A 121 -9.91 1.44 15.05
N HIS A 122 -8.89 1.12 14.25
CA HIS A 122 -8.85 -0.04 13.38
C HIS A 122 -7.45 -0.61 13.28
N CYS A 123 -7.35 -1.87 12.94
CA CYS A 123 -6.09 -2.59 12.71
C CYS A 123 -5.06 -2.38 13.83
N VAL A 124 -5.56 -2.24 15.08
CA VAL A 124 -4.70 -2.03 16.25
C VAL A 124 -3.85 -3.25 16.49
N GLN A 125 -2.56 -3.04 16.70
CA GLN A 125 -1.55 -4.09 16.92
C GLN A 125 -2.01 -5.12 17.93
N GLY A 126 -1.90 -6.40 17.57
CA GLY A 126 -2.23 -7.53 18.44
C GLY A 126 -3.73 -7.85 18.55
N THR A 127 -4.62 -7.05 17.96
CA THR A 127 -6.07 -7.32 17.97
C THR A 127 -6.50 -8.28 16.86
N LEU A 128 -7.71 -8.82 16.98
CA LEU A 128 -8.34 -9.63 15.92
C LEU A 128 -8.54 -8.80 14.64
N GLY A 129 -8.91 -7.52 14.79
CA GLY A 129 -9.15 -6.60 13.67
C GLY A 129 -7.94 -6.42 12.76
N ALA A 130 -6.73 -6.48 13.32
CA ALA A 130 -5.48 -6.35 12.58
C ALA A 130 -5.03 -7.65 11.86
N ARG A 131 -5.74 -8.78 12.04
CA ARG A 131 -5.42 -10.03 11.34
C ARG A 131 -5.94 -10.02 9.92
N LEU A 132 -5.29 -10.79 9.05
CA LEU A 132 -5.85 -11.07 7.72
C LEU A 132 -7.23 -11.74 7.88
N ILE A 133 -8.15 -11.41 6.96
CA ILE A 133 -9.47 -12.02 6.91
C ILE A 133 -9.37 -13.48 6.44
N GLU A 134 -10.06 -14.39 7.11
CA GLU A 134 -10.18 -15.76 6.60
C GLU A 134 -10.88 -15.78 5.22
N PRO A 135 -10.45 -16.62 4.26
CA PRO A 135 -9.48 -17.72 4.41
C PRO A 135 -8.02 -17.32 4.14
N LEU A 136 -7.68 -16.03 4.07
CA LEU A 136 -6.32 -15.57 3.83
C LEU A 136 -5.46 -15.76 5.09
N ARG A 137 -4.25 -16.30 4.91
CA ARG A 137 -3.30 -16.54 5.98
C ARG A 137 -1.92 -16.00 5.60
N GLU A 138 -1.11 -15.69 6.60
CA GLU A 138 0.23 -15.14 6.38
C GLU A 138 1.14 -16.11 5.60
N ASP A 139 0.95 -17.43 5.71
CA ASP A 139 1.70 -18.45 4.98
C ASP A 139 1.37 -18.53 3.47
N HIS A 140 0.41 -17.77 2.99
CA HIS A 140 0.14 -17.59 1.56
C HIS A 140 1.11 -16.59 0.90
N PHE A 141 1.91 -15.87 1.68
CA PHE A 141 2.74 -14.74 1.21
C PHE A 141 4.22 -14.95 1.52
N ASP A 142 5.07 -14.52 0.59
CA ASP A 142 6.52 -14.52 0.77
C ASP A 142 6.99 -13.50 1.82
N ALA A 143 6.23 -12.41 1.99
CA ALA A 143 6.43 -11.45 3.08
C ALA A 143 5.15 -10.66 3.38
N ILE A 144 5.03 -10.26 4.65
CA ILE A 144 4.01 -9.32 5.14
C ILE A 144 4.67 -7.97 5.40
N ILE A 145 4.11 -6.92 4.83
CA ILE A 145 4.58 -5.54 4.93
C ILE A 145 3.68 -4.80 5.93
N SER A 146 4.17 -4.56 7.13
CA SER A 146 3.45 -3.73 8.11
C SER A 146 3.68 -2.26 7.82
N LYS A 147 2.61 -1.46 7.81
CA LYS A 147 2.63 -0.02 7.62
C LYS A 147 1.82 0.70 8.69
N GLY A 148 1.97 2.04 8.82
CA GLY A 148 1.33 2.81 9.87
C GLY A 148 1.74 2.35 11.28
N VAL A 149 3.01 2.00 11.45
CA VAL A 149 3.55 1.43 12.69
C VAL A 149 3.99 2.49 13.71
N ASP A 150 4.11 3.74 13.28
CA ASP A 150 4.44 4.87 14.15
C ASP A 150 3.15 5.60 14.55
N PRO A 151 2.96 5.96 15.83
CA PRO A 151 1.72 6.58 16.29
C PRO A 151 1.45 7.96 15.68
N GLY A 152 2.47 8.68 15.25
CA GLY A 152 2.39 10.04 14.70
C GLY A 152 2.42 10.12 13.17
N VAL A 153 2.52 8.99 12.46
CA VAL A 153 2.70 8.97 11.00
C VAL A 153 1.66 8.09 10.33
N GLU A 154 0.77 8.71 9.56
CA GLU A 154 -0.16 7.97 8.69
C GLU A 154 0.57 7.41 7.45
N CYS A 155 0.22 6.20 7.06
CA CYS A 155 0.84 5.52 5.93
C CYS A 155 -0.17 4.69 5.14
N TYR A 156 -0.72 5.27 4.08
CA TYR A 156 -1.61 4.52 3.18
C TYR A 156 -0.85 3.59 2.23
N SER A 157 0.28 4.05 1.71
CA SER A 157 1.08 3.26 0.77
C SER A 157 1.82 2.10 1.45
N ALA A 158 1.88 0.95 0.77
CA ALA A 158 2.71 -0.17 1.19
C ALA A 158 4.22 0.10 1.03
N PHE A 159 4.62 1.23 0.46
CA PHE A 159 6.03 1.57 0.22
C PHE A 159 6.57 2.60 1.21
N THR A 160 5.85 3.69 1.45
CA THR A 160 6.32 4.80 2.29
C THR A 160 5.15 5.64 2.80
N ASP A 161 5.39 6.39 3.87
CA ASP A 161 4.50 7.46 4.31
C ASP A 161 4.57 8.69 3.38
N PRO A 162 3.62 9.63 3.48
CA PRO A 162 3.55 10.79 2.58
C PRO A 162 4.74 11.74 2.66
N TRP A 163 5.50 11.71 3.74
CA TRP A 163 6.69 12.55 3.94
C TRP A 163 8.00 11.84 3.62
N GLY A 164 7.95 10.52 3.35
CA GLY A 164 9.14 9.70 3.08
C GLY A 164 10.02 9.44 4.31
N LEU A 165 9.44 9.51 5.51
CA LEU A 165 10.15 9.29 6.78
C LEU A 165 10.27 7.81 7.13
N LEU A 166 9.24 7.02 6.83
CA LEU A 166 9.14 5.61 7.12
C LEU A 166 8.99 4.82 5.81
N ILE A 167 10.09 4.25 5.36
CA ILE A 167 10.14 3.46 4.13
C ILE A 167 10.06 1.99 4.51
N THR A 168 9.16 1.24 3.86
CA THR A 168 9.07 -0.21 4.05
C THR A 168 10.17 -0.94 3.27
N ASN A 169 10.25 -2.24 3.44
CA ASN A 169 11.20 -3.06 2.68
C ASN A 169 10.64 -3.58 1.34
N LEU A 170 9.42 -3.19 0.95
CA LEU A 170 8.75 -3.75 -0.24
C LEU A 170 9.51 -3.46 -1.53
N GLU A 171 9.95 -2.20 -1.75
CA GLU A 171 10.75 -1.85 -2.93
C GLU A 171 12.00 -2.73 -3.04
N ARG A 172 12.74 -2.88 -1.95
CA ARG A 172 13.94 -3.72 -1.90
C ARG A 172 13.63 -5.17 -2.29
N LEU A 173 12.57 -5.74 -1.72
CA LEU A 173 12.14 -7.11 -2.03
C LEU A 173 11.79 -7.29 -3.51
N LEU A 174 11.05 -6.35 -4.10
CA LEU A 174 10.69 -6.40 -5.52
C LEU A 174 11.94 -6.30 -6.43
N ARG A 175 12.90 -5.43 -6.10
CA ARG A 175 14.16 -5.28 -6.86
C ARG A 175 15.06 -6.52 -6.75
N GLU A 176 15.25 -7.05 -5.54
CA GLU A 176 16.04 -8.26 -5.31
C GLU A 176 15.50 -9.47 -6.10
N ARG A 177 14.18 -9.54 -6.24
CA ARG A 177 13.46 -10.57 -7.00
C ARG A 177 13.35 -10.27 -8.49
N ARG A 178 13.88 -9.13 -8.96
CA ARG A 178 13.83 -8.68 -10.36
C ARG A 178 12.42 -8.68 -10.94
N VAL A 179 11.45 -8.23 -10.14
CA VAL A 179 10.06 -8.14 -10.56
C VAL A 179 9.95 -7.20 -11.77
N THR A 180 9.22 -7.63 -12.79
CA THR A 180 8.93 -6.83 -14.00
C THR A 180 7.51 -6.31 -14.03
N ASP A 181 6.59 -7.01 -13.37
CA ASP A 181 5.18 -6.67 -13.32
C ASP A 181 4.63 -6.88 -11.90
N LEU A 182 4.13 -5.81 -11.30
CA LEU A 182 3.49 -5.80 -10.01
C LEU A 182 1.98 -5.66 -10.18
N TYR A 183 1.23 -6.63 -9.65
CA TYR A 183 -0.23 -6.64 -9.65
C TYR A 183 -0.73 -6.33 -8.25
N VAL A 184 -1.68 -5.40 -8.13
CA VAL A 184 -2.18 -4.91 -6.84
C VAL A 184 -3.68 -5.19 -6.75
N VAL A 185 -4.10 -5.73 -5.60
CA VAL A 185 -5.50 -6.00 -5.22
C VAL A 185 -5.72 -5.66 -3.76
N GLY A 186 -6.95 -5.67 -3.27
CA GLY A 186 -7.30 -5.50 -1.86
C GLY A 186 -8.14 -4.27 -1.56
N VAL A 187 -7.95 -3.68 -0.39
CA VAL A 187 -8.73 -2.55 0.12
C VAL A 187 -7.85 -1.48 0.80
N ALA A 188 -8.29 -0.21 0.89
CA ALA A 188 -9.38 0.35 0.12
C ALA A 188 -8.86 0.94 -1.20
N GLY A 189 -9.63 0.76 -2.26
CA GLY A 189 -9.28 1.17 -3.62
C GLY A 189 -8.92 2.63 -3.76
N ASP A 190 -9.64 3.50 -3.07
CA ASP A 190 -9.47 4.96 -3.08
C ASP A 190 -8.43 5.48 -2.04
N TYR A 191 -7.87 4.61 -1.22
CA TYR A 191 -6.82 4.90 -0.23
C TYR A 191 -5.60 4.00 -0.44
N CYS A 192 -5.43 2.95 0.35
CA CYS A 192 -4.20 2.16 0.41
C CYS A 192 -3.83 1.50 -0.92
N VAL A 193 -4.80 0.98 -1.67
CA VAL A 193 -4.55 0.40 -3.01
C VAL A 193 -4.06 1.48 -3.97
N LYS A 194 -4.76 2.62 -4.03
CA LYS A 194 -4.41 3.75 -4.91
C LYS A 194 -3.01 4.27 -4.58
N GLU A 195 -2.74 4.60 -3.31
CA GLU A 195 -1.45 5.16 -2.91
C GLU A 195 -0.30 4.16 -3.14
N SER A 196 -0.50 2.87 -2.84
CA SER A 196 0.50 1.84 -3.12
C SER A 196 0.77 1.67 -4.63
N ALA A 197 -0.27 1.65 -5.45
CA ALA A 197 -0.12 1.52 -6.90
C ALA A 197 0.56 2.74 -7.52
N MET A 198 0.21 3.95 -7.07
CA MET A 198 0.82 5.19 -7.57
C MET A 198 2.28 5.32 -7.12
N ASP A 199 2.61 4.95 -5.89
CA ASP A 199 4.00 4.96 -5.43
C ASP A 199 4.84 3.93 -6.19
N ALA A 200 4.27 2.74 -6.47
CA ALA A 200 4.95 1.73 -7.26
C ALA A 200 5.40 2.24 -8.63
N THR A 201 4.63 3.12 -9.29
CA THR A 201 5.02 3.69 -10.59
C THR A 201 6.20 4.65 -10.51
N LYS A 202 6.39 5.33 -9.38
CA LYS A 202 7.47 6.32 -9.20
C LYS A 202 8.87 5.68 -9.28
N PHE A 203 8.98 4.39 -9.00
CA PHE A 203 10.27 3.67 -9.07
C PHE A 203 10.74 3.37 -10.49
N ASN A 204 9.87 3.41 -11.49
CA ASN A 204 10.16 3.10 -12.90
C ASN A 204 10.93 1.76 -13.10
N ALA A 205 10.71 0.78 -12.21
CA ALA A 205 11.44 -0.47 -12.16
C ALA A 205 10.61 -1.68 -12.64
N TRP A 206 9.31 -1.54 -12.67
CA TRP A 206 8.33 -2.55 -13.09
C TRP A 206 7.08 -1.88 -13.64
N ASN A 207 6.26 -2.66 -14.37
CA ASN A 207 4.92 -2.23 -14.73
C ASN A 207 3.99 -2.44 -13.53
N THR A 208 3.11 -1.48 -13.24
CA THR A 208 2.14 -1.59 -12.15
C THR A 208 0.73 -1.75 -12.70
N TRP A 209 0.03 -2.76 -12.20
CA TRP A 209 -1.33 -3.12 -12.59
C TRP A 209 -2.23 -3.20 -11.36
N VAL A 210 -3.46 -2.70 -11.45
CA VAL A 210 -4.50 -2.93 -10.44
C VAL A 210 -5.60 -3.79 -11.06
N VAL A 211 -6.00 -4.87 -10.36
CA VAL A 211 -7.06 -5.76 -10.81
C VAL A 211 -8.37 -5.35 -10.13
N LYS A 212 -9.23 -4.66 -10.88
CA LYS A 212 -10.42 -3.99 -10.37
C LYS A 212 -11.42 -4.93 -9.67
N GLU A 213 -11.61 -6.13 -10.19
CA GLU A 213 -12.49 -7.14 -9.59
C GLU A 213 -12.02 -7.56 -8.17
N GLY A 214 -10.72 -7.52 -7.91
CA GLY A 214 -10.10 -7.77 -6.61
C GLY A 214 -9.96 -6.54 -5.72
N VAL A 215 -10.75 -5.47 -5.92
CA VAL A 215 -10.67 -4.21 -5.15
C VAL A 215 -12.05 -3.76 -4.69
N ARG A 216 -12.13 -3.22 -3.46
CA ARG A 216 -13.29 -2.44 -2.98
C ARG A 216 -12.80 -1.12 -2.40
N SER A 217 -13.62 -0.07 -2.58
CA SER A 217 -13.33 1.31 -2.17
C SER A 217 -14.28 1.79 -1.10
N VAL A 218 -13.87 2.79 -0.31
CA VAL A 218 -14.74 3.48 0.66
C VAL A 218 -15.79 4.30 -0.07
N SER A 219 -15.37 5.04 -1.10
CA SER A 219 -16.27 5.82 -1.96
C SER A 219 -16.74 4.99 -3.15
N THR A 220 -17.99 5.18 -3.56
CA THR A 220 -18.56 4.56 -4.77
C THR A 220 -18.40 5.43 -6.03
N GLU A 221 -17.76 6.59 -5.93
CA GLU A 221 -17.62 7.54 -7.04
C GLU A 221 -16.65 7.05 -8.15
N GLY A 222 -15.70 6.20 -7.80
CA GLY A 222 -14.77 5.60 -8.77
C GLY A 222 -13.71 6.56 -9.33
N LYS A 223 -13.48 7.70 -8.68
CA LYS A 223 -12.48 8.71 -9.09
C LYS A 223 -11.04 8.18 -9.03
N GLU A 224 -10.78 7.23 -8.16
CA GLU A 224 -9.48 6.60 -7.98
C GLU A 224 -8.95 5.95 -9.26
N TRP A 225 -9.82 5.41 -10.09
CA TRP A 225 -9.42 4.73 -11.34
C TRP A 225 -8.76 5.68 -12.33
N GLU A 226 -9.35 6.86 -12.56
CA GLU A 226 -8.75 7.87 -13.45
C GLU A 226 -7.47 8.46 -12.83
N THR A 227 -7.41 8.64 -11.51
CA THR A 227 -6.21 9.09 -10.81
C THR A 227 -5.06 8.11 -11.01
N MET A 228 -5.30 6.81 -10.79
CA MET A 228 -4.31 5.76 -10.98
C MET A 228 -3.85 5.66 -12.45
N LYS A 229 -4.77 5.68 -13.41
CA LYS A 229 -4.42 5.70 -14.84
C LYS A 229 -3.53 6.88 -15.20
N SER A 230 -3.86 8.08 -14.72
CA SER A 230 -3.08 9.29 -14.96
C SER A 230 -1.68 9.21 -14.37
N ALA A 231 -1.47 8.42 -13.32
CA ALA A 231 -0.18 8.13 -12.73
C ALA A 231 0.58 6.98 -13.42
N GLY A 232 0.05 6.41 -14.52
CA GLY A 232 0.69 5.33 -15.27
C GLY A 232 0.37 3.92 -14.79
N VAL A 233 -0.62 3.76 -13.90
CA VAL A 233 -1.08 2.44 -13.44
C VAL A 233 -1.99 1.81 -14.50
N GLY A 234 -1.68 0.60 -14.94
CA GLY A 234 -2.56 -0.20 -15.79
C GLY A 234 -3.75 -0.76 -15.01
N ILE A 235 -4.94 -0.72 -15.61
CA ILE A 235 -6.15 -1.27 -14.98
C ILE A 235 -6.60 -2.53 -15.74
N ILE A 236 -6.71 -3.63 -15.00
CA ILE A 236 -7.28 -4.90 -15.46
C ILE A 236 -8.66 -5.02 -14.83
N ASN A 237 -9.70 -5.18 -15.63
CA ASN A 237 -11.05 -5.12 -15.08
C ASN A 237 -11.48 -6.42 -14.39
N THR A 238 -11.08 -7.58 -14.92
CA THR A 238 -11.56 -8.89 -14.43
C THR A 238 -10.43 -9.89 -14.17
N VAL A 239 -10.71 -10.88 -13.35
CA VAL A 239 -9.81 -12.04 -13.13
C VAL A 239 -9.56 -12.79 -14.42
N SER A 240 -10.55 -12.87 -15.33
CA SER A 240 -10.37 -13.49 -16.65
C SER A 240 -9.30 -12.78 -17.48
N GLN A 241 -9.35 -11.44 -17.56
CA GLN A 241 -8.33 -10.64 -18.25
C GLN A 241 -6.95 -10.78 -17.60
N LEU A 242 -6.90 -10.92 -16.27
CA LEU A 242 -5.65 -11.19 -15.57
C LEU A 242 -5.07 -12.56 -15.96
N LYS A 243 -5.91 -13.60 -16.03
CA LYS A 243 -5.49 -14.93 -16.48
C LYS A 243 -4.91 -14.90 -17.89
N GLU A 244 -5.60 -14.25 -18.83
CA GLU A 244 -5.10 -14.06 -20.20
C GLU A 244 -3.72 -13.36 -20.21
N LYS A 245 -3.56 -12.32 -19.39
CA LYS A 245 -2.30 -11.59 -19.29
C LYS A 245 -1.17 -12.43 -18.68
N LEU A 246 -1.49 -13.32 -17.75
CA LEU A 246 -0.54 -14.27 -17.15
C LEU A 246 -0.29 -15.52 -18.02
N GLY A 247 -1.06 -15.73 -19.08
CA GLY A 247 -0.93 -16.86 -20.00
C GLY A 247 -1.54 -18.17 -19.48
N VAL A 248 -2.61 -18.09 -18.66
CA VAL A 248 -3.30 -19.24 -18.06
C VAL A 248 -4.83 -19.16 -18.22
#